data_c7964870439bc4fea42477e8c478d6b9
#
_entry.id   c7964870439bc4fea42477e8c478d6b9
#
_cell.length_a   1.000
_cell.length_b   1.000
_cell.length_c   1.000
_cell.angle_alpha   90.00
_cell.angle_beta   90.00
_cell.angle_gamma   90.00
#
_symmetry.space_group_name_H-M   'P 1'
#
loop_
_entity.id
_entity.type
_entity.pdbx_description
1 polymer ?
#
loop_
_entity_poly.entity_id
_entity_poly.type
_entity_poly.pdbx_seq_one_letter_code
_entity_poly.pdbx_strand_id
1 'polypeptide(L)'
;MTPVLVSVVNRIPKPIRHIAEDQNPIDFTLEGDSTLSVKSNMRAAGKIAPQNIGQPTASTFWELLPKLVPEGSQPKSLSYAESAKLFKQVALTNTVTLLTEYWKNLFDCDYLIYIYDVLTESNQLSSKPSVRVFEKAKSPQWEKSKITFTQSLATWNESCTVKYNGISIGEFQVHNNRNCFKFRFNISGLIQAGLL
;
A
#
# COMPACT_ATOMS: atom_id res chain seq x y z
N MET A 1 7.76 -27.64 -5.38
CA MET A 1 8.11 -26.30 -4.87
C MET A 1 9.41 -25.85 -5.51
N THR A 2 9.50 -24.65 -6.03
CA THR A 2 10.75 -24.12 -6.56
C THR A 2 11.75 -23.87 -5.43
N PRO A 3 13.07 -24.00 -5.63
CA PRO A 3 14.09 -23.78 -4.58
C PRO A 3 13.99 -22.41 -3.88
N VAL A 4 13.47 -21.39 -4.58
CA VAL A 4 13.27 -20.02 -4.03
C VAL A 4 12.20 -20.02 -2.94
N LEU A 5 11.08 -20.72 -3.13
CA LEU A 5 10.02 -20.81 -2.12
C LEU A 5 10.48 -21.56 -0.87
N VAL A 6 11.30 -22.62 -1.01
CA VAL A 6 11.86 -23.36 0.13
C VAL A 6 12.77 -22.46 0.98
N SER A 7 13.62 -21.63 0.37
CA SER A 7 14.53 -20.75 1.11
C SER A 7 13.77 -19.64 1.86
N VAL A 8 12.62 -19.21 1.36
CA VAL A 8 11.77 -18.19 1.99
C VAL A 8 10.96 -18.78 3.14
N VAL A 9 10.39 -19.97 2.94
CA VAL A 9 9.61 -20.68 3.98
C VAL A 9 10.44 -20.92 5.25
N ASN A 10 11.75 -21.10 5.13
CA ASN A 10 12.65 -21.26 6.28
C ASN A 10 12.93 -19.96 7.06
N ARG A 11 12.45 -18.80 6.60
CA ARG A 11 12.66 -17.49 7.25
C ARG A 11 11.46 -17.02 8.07
N ILE A 12 10.36 -17.71 7.99
CA ILE A 12 9.12 -17.39 8.74
C ILE A 12 8.64 -18.65 9.45
N PRO A 13 7.91 -18.51 10.58
CA PRO A 13 7.24 -19.62 11.23
C PRO A 13 6.28 -20.32 10.26
N LYS A 14 6.01 -21.59 10.50
CA LYS A 14 5.18 -22.40 9.62
C LYS A 14 3.73 -21.89 9.61
N PRO A 15 3.09 -21.72 8.44
CA PRO A 15 1.67 -21.40 8.35
C PRO A 15 0.81 -22.54 8.91
N ILE A 16 -0.13 -22.20 9.84
CA ILE A 16 -1.05 -23.17 10.46
C ILE A 16 -2.46 -23.04 9.88
N ARG A 17 -2.91 -21.83 9.59
CA ARG A 17 -4.27 -21.60 9.11
C ARG A 17 -4.33 -20.46 8.11
N HIS A 18 -5.06 -20.65 7.01
CA HIS A 18 -5.46 -19.59 6.10
C HIS A 18 -6.72 -18.89 6.65
N ILE A 19 -6.70 -17.58 6.74
CA ILE A 19 -7.76 -16.75 7.33
C ILE A 19 -8.15 -15.55 6.47
N ALA A 20 -7.78 -15.53 5.20
CA ALA A 20 -8.06 -14.44 4.26
C ALA A 20 -9.54 -14.38 3.81
N GLU A 21 -10.48 -14.71 4.72
CA GLU A 21 -11.91 -14.60 4.47
C GLU A 21 -12.40 -13.18 4.83
N ASP A 22 -13.50 -12.75 4.22
CA ASP A 22 -14.20 -11.48 4.52
C ASP A 22 -13.32 -10.22 4.51
N GLN A 23 -12.38 -10.14 3.56
CA GLN A 23 -11.42 -9.03 3.43
C GLN A 23 -10.48 -8.87 4.63
N ASN A 24 -10.23 -9.94 5.36
CA ASN A 24 -9.25 -9.93 6.44
C ASN A 24 -7.89 -9.46 5.91
N PRO A 25 -7.23 -8.46 6.54
CA PRO A 25 -5.92 -7.99 6.14
C PRO A 25 -4.81 -9.03 6.30
N ILE A 26 -5.04 -10.04 7.14
CA ILE A 26 -4.13 -11.14 7.42
C ILE A 26 -4.52 -12.36 6.57
N ASP A 27 -3.57 -12.92 5.85
CA ASP A 27 -3.80 -14.08 4.99
C ASP A 27 -3.62 -15.40 5.75
N PHE A 28 -2.67 -15.46 6.69
CA PHE A 28 -2.38 -16.67 7.47
C PHE A 28 -2.01 -16.36 8.91
N THR A 29 -2.40 -17.27 9.82
CA THR A 29 -1.77 -17.42 11.12
C THR A 29 -0.61 -18.41 11.01
N LEU A 30 0.47 -18.15 11.76
CA LEU A 30 1.70 -18.93 11.77
C LEU A 30 1.92 -19.55 13.14
N GLU A 31 2.85 -20.51 13.25
CA GLU A 31 3.29 -21.04 14.55
C GLU A 31 3.75 -19.91 15.47
N GLY A 32 3.39 -20.00 16.77
CA GLY A 32 3.68 -18.94 17.75
C GLY A 32 2.77 -17.71 17.64
N ASP A 33 1.54 -17.89 17.10
CA ASP A 33 0.49 -16.86 16.98
C ASP A 33 0.88 -15.64 16.15
N SER A 34 1.98 -15.72 15.39
CA SER A 34 2.35 -14.65 14.48
C SER A 34 1.49 -14.66 13.20
N THR A 35 1.50 -13.55 12.50
CA THR A 35 0.60 -13.26 11.38
C THR A 35 1.37 -13.00 10.09
N LEU A 36 0.78 -13.40 8.95
CA LEU A 36 1.36 -13.23 7.63
C LEU A 36 0.37 -12.58 6.68
N SER A 37 0.80 -11.54 5.98
CA SER A 37 0.12 -11.02 4.79
C SER A 37 0.94 -11.32 3.53
N VAL A 38 0.24 -11.63 2.43
CA VAL A 38 0.85 -11.95 1.14
C VAL A 38 0.38 -10.95 0.10
N LYS A 39 1.34 -10.35 -0.59
CA LYS A 39 1.08 -9.44 -1.71
C LYS A 39 1.75 -9.98 -2.96
N SER A 40 1.11 -9.81 -4.10
CA SER A 40 1.68 -10.27 -5.35
C SER A 40 1.49 -9.30 -6.50
N ASN A 41 2.46 -9.32 -7.41
CA ASN A 41 2.35 -8.75 -8.74
C ASN A 41 2.60 -9.86 -9.75
N MET A 42 1.74 -9.98 -10.76
CA MET A 42 1.87 -11.05 -11.76
C MET A 42 3.17 -10.96 -12.54
N ARG A 43 3.63 -9.74 -12.82
CA ARG A 43 4.88 -9.47 -13.55
C ARG A 43 5.92 -8.84 -12.64
N ALA A 44 6.76 -7.97 -13.17
CA ALA A 44 7.84 -7.30 -12.44
C ALA A 44 7.36 -6.64 -11.13
N ALA A 45 8.30 -6.39 -10.23
CA ALA A 45 8.06 -5.67 -9.00
C ALA A 45 7.33 -4.35 -9.26
N GLY A 46 6.19 -4.17 -8.63
CA GLY A 46 5.31 -3.04 -8.85
C GLY A 46 4.91 -2.35 -7.55
N LYS A 47 3.76 -1.71 -7.61
CA LYS A 47 3.19 -1.02 -6.46
C LYS A 47 2.18 -1.92 -5.76
N ILE A 48 2.19 -1.96 -4.43
CA ILE A 48 1.25 -2.71 -3.60
C ILE A 48 0.40 -1.78 -2.74
N ALA A 49 -0.89 -2.08 -2.62
CA ALA A 49 -1.80 -1.33 -1.76
C ALA A 49 -1.72 -1.83 -0.32
N PRO A 50 -1.70 -0.93 0.68
CA PRO A 50 -1.99 -1.30 2.07
C PRO A 50 -3.36 -1.97 2.19
N GLN A 51 -3.57 -2.74 3.25
CA GLN A 51 -4.89 -3.29 3.54
C GLN A 51 -5.89 -2.17 3.87
N ASN A 52 -7.16 -2.49 3.88
CA ASN A 52 -8.28 -1.62 4.28
C ASN A 52 -8.27 -0.21 3.64
N ILE A 53 -7.28 0.61 3.95
CA ILE A 53 -7.19 2.01 3.49
C ILE A 53 -6.49 2.18 2.13
N GLY A 54 -5.97 1.11 1.55
CA GLY A 54 -5.24 1.19 0.28
C GLY A 54 -6.13 1.45 -0.95
N GLN A 55 -7.42 1.10 -0.87
CA GLN A 55 -8.41 1.33 -1.93
C GLN A 55 -9.85 1.40 -1.39
N PRO A 56 -10.17 2.21 -0.38
CA PRO A 56 -11.51 2.37 0.14
C PRO A 56 -12.40 3.17 -0.83
N THR A 57 -13.72 3.05 -0.65
CA THR A 57 -14.63 4.03 -1.25
C THR A 57 -14.38 5.42 -0.64
N ALA A 58 -14.86 6.48 -1.30
CA ALA A 58 -14.68 7.84 -0.80
C ALA A 58 -15.31 8.04 0.60
N SER A 59 -16.49 7.47 0.85
CA SER A 59 -17.13 7.52 2.18
C SER A 59 -16.32 6.76 3.23
N THR A 60 -15.93 5.52 2.93
CA THR A 60 -15.16 4.66 3.83
C THR A 60 -13.79 5.26 4.16
N PHE A 61 -13.14 5.95 3.20
CA PHE A 61 -11.87 6.63 3.46
C PHE A 61 -11.98 7.63 4.62
N TRP A 62 -13.01 8.47 4.61
CA TRP A 62 -13.20 9.48 5.65
C TRP A 62 -13.64 8.89 6.99
N GLU A 63 -14.28 7.72 6.97
CA GLU A 63 -14.61 6.96 8.20
C GLU A 63 -13.36 6.33 8.84
N LEU A 64 -12.49 5.76 8.02
CA LEU A 64 -11.25 5.15 8.48
C LEU A 64 -10.20 6.16 8.97
N LEU A 65 -10.22 7.38 8.41
CA LEU A 65 -9.25 8.44 8.70
C LEU A 65 -9.92 9.74 9.17
N PRO A 66 -10.73 9.71 10.25
CA PRO A 66 -11.49 10.88 10.72
C PRO A 66 -10.60 12.05 11.12
N LYS A 67 -9.36 11.78 11.54
CA LYS A 67 -8.36 12.83 11.89
C LYS A 67 -7.90 13.66 10.69
N LEU A 68 -8.15 13.20 9.48
CA LEU A 68 -7.81 13.92 8.25
C LEU A 68 -8.98 14.73 7.67
N VAL A 69 -10.15 14.60 8.27
CA VAL A 69 -11.32 15.42 7.90
C VAL A 69 -11.04 16.85 8.33
N PRO A 70 -11.01 17.83 7.40
CA PRO A 70 -10.83 19.23 7.77
C PRO A 70 -11.97 19.71 8.66
N GLU A 71 -11.65 20.57 9.62
CA GLU A 71 -12.62 21.15 10.53
C GLU A 71 -13.76 21.84 9.75
N GLY A 72 -14.99 21.61 10.18
CA GLY A 72 -16.18 22.15 9.52
C GLY A 72 -16.60 21.42 8.24
N SER A 73 -15.81 20.45 7.75
CA SER A 73 -16.18 19.65 6.59
C SER A 73 -17.11 18.49 6.96
N GLN A 74 -18.04 18.17 6.06
CA GLN A 74 -18.91 16.99 6.16
C GLN A 74 -18.69 16.07 4.94
N PRO A 75 -17.60 15.31 4.89
CA PRO A 75 -17.22 14.55 3.69
C PRO A 75 -18.29 13.55 3.22
N LYS A 76 -19.14 13.05 4.14
CA LYS A 76 -20.21 12.09 3.81
C LYS A 76 -21.34 12.72 2.98
N SER A 77 -21.52 14.04 3.04
CA SER A 77 -22.55 14.77 2.27
C SER A 77 -22.04 15.29 0.93
N LEU A 78 -20.73 15.14 0.65
CA LEU A 78 -20.12 15.60 -0.59
C LEU A 78 -20.43 14.66 -1.75
N SER A 79 -20.62 15.23 -2.94
CA SER A 79 -20.53 14.47 -4.17
C SER A 79 -19.14 13.83 -4.32
N TYR A 80 -19.01 12.80 -5.15
CA TYR A 80 -17.70 12.19 -5.39
C TYR A 80 -16.66 13.19 -5.90
N ALA A 81 -17.05 14.09 -6.80
CA ALA A 81 -16.14 15.10 -7.34
C ALA A 81 -15.60 16.06 -6.27
N GLU A 82 -16.46 16.52 -5.35
CA GLU A 82 -16.07 17.35 -4.21
C GLU A 82 -15.19 16.59 -3.22
N SER A 83 -15.57 15.34 -2.90
CA SER A 83 -14.79 14.44 -2.04
C SER A 83 -13.41 14.14 -2.65
N ALA A 84 -13.33 13.94 -3.96
CA ALA A 84 -12.07 13.74 -4.67
C ALA A 84 -11.17 14.99 -4.63
N LYS A 85 -11.74 16.19 -4.78
CA LYS A 85 -11.00 17.45 -4.64
C LYS A 85 -10.47 17.62 -3.21
N LEU A 86 -11.31 17.33 -2.21
CA LEU A 86 -10.91 17.37 -0.80
C LEU A 86 -9.80 16.37 -0.51
N PHE A 87 -9.92 15.12 -1.00
CA PHE A 87 -8.88 14.10 -0.86
C PHE A 87 -7.54 14.57 -1.45
N LYS A 88 -7.53 15.10 -2.67
CA LYS A 88 -6.31 15.62 -3.32
C LYS A 88 -5.64 16.69 -2.47
N GLN A 89 -6.43 17.62 -1.92
CA GLN A 89 -5.94 18.65 -1.02
C GLN A 89 -5.32 18.05 0.25
N VAL A 90 -6.04 17.16 0.94
CA VAL A 90 -5.56 16.47 2.14
C VAL A 90 -4.31 15.64 1.85
N ALA A 91 -4.26 14.94 0.72
CA ALA A 91 -3.11 14.13 0.34
C ALA A 91 -1.84 14.98 0.17
N LEU A 92 -1.94 16.19 -0.35
CA LEU A 92 -0.80 17.10 -0.52
C LEU A 92 -0.40 17.81 0.79
N THR A 93 -1.36 18.14 1.66
CA THR A 93 -1.10 18.89 2.89
C THR A 93 -0.75 18.01 4.09
N ASN A 94 -1.40 16.84 4.20
CA ASN A 94 -1.29 15.92 5.33
C ASN A 94 -0.55 14.62 4.98
N THR A 95 0.36 14.68 4.00
CA THR A 95 1.06 13.51 3.43
C THR A 95 1.77 12.69 4.49
N VAL A 96 2.44 13.32 5.45
CA VAL A 96 3.15 12.62 6.53
C VAL A 96 2.21 11.72 7.32
N THR A 97 1.06 12.25 7.71
CA THR A 97 0.04 11.48 8.43
C THR A 97 -0.50 10.34 7.56
N LEU A 98 -0.81 10.61 6.30
CA LEU A 98 -1.28 9.58 5.36
C LEU A 98 -0.25 8.48 5.15
N LEU A 99 1.01 8.80 4.87
CA LEU A 99 2.06 7.80 4.68
C LEU A 99 2.25 6.95 5.94
N THR A 100 2.15 7.56 7.13
CA THR A 100 2.22 6.85 8.40
C THR A 100 1.05 5.85 8.56
N GLU A 101 -0.18 6.27 8.27
CA GLU A 101 -1.34 5.38 8.37
C GLU A 101 -1.31 4.28 7.30
N TYR A 102 -0.92 4.59 6.06
CA TYR A 102 -0.74 3.59 5.01
C TYR A 102 0.36 2.58 5.36
N TRP A 103 1.47 3.04 5.97
CA TRP A 103 2.53 2.15 6.42
C TRP A 103 2.07 1.20 7.52
N LYS A 104 1.38 1.72 8.54
CA LYS A 104 0.81 0.89 9.60
C LYS A 104 -0.10 -0.20 9.04
N ASN A 105 -0.96 0.17 8.07
CA ASN A 105 -1.87 -0.79 7.44
C ASN A 105 -1.15 -1.79 6.51
N LEU A 106 -0.04 -1.41 5.88
CA LEU A 106 0.76 -2.34 5.08
C LEU A 106 1.45 -3.39 5.96
N PHE A 107 1.93 -2.97 7.14
CA PHE A 107 2.63 -3.79 8.12
C PHE A 107 1.75 -4.12 9.34
N ASP A 108 0.43 -4.20 9.15
CA ASP A 108 -0.49 -4.74 10.16
C ASP A 108 -0.46 -6.29 10.17
N CYS A 109 0.75 -6.82 10.21
CA CYS A 109 1.10 -8.24 10.23
C CYS A 109 2.54 -8.36 10.76
N ASP A 110 2.92 -9.53 11.27
CA ASP A 110 4.29 -9.76 11.75
C ASP A 110 5.24 -10.02 10.59
N TYR A 111 4.71 -10.64 9.51
CA TYR A 111 5.46 -10.89 8.28
C TYR A 111 4.65 -10.47 7.05
N LEU A 112 5.33 -9.80 6.11
CA LEU A 112 4.81 -9.46 4.79
C LEU A 112 5.63 -10.20 3.73
N ILE A 113 4.98 -11.08 2.96
CA ILE A 113 5.59 -11.69 1.77
C ILE A 113 5.13 -10.91 0.54
N TYR A 114 6.09 -10.54 -0.29
CA TYR A 114 5.86 -9.94 -1.59
C TYR A 114 6.39 -10.83 -2.71
N ILE A 115 5.50 -11.30 -3.56
CA ILE A 115 5.79 -12.20 -4.68
C ILE A 115 5.59 -11.43 -5.99
N TYR A 116 6.55 -11.51 -6.90
CA TYR A 116 6.46 -10.90 -8.23
C TYR A 116 7.17 -11.77 -9.27
N ASP A 117 7.12 -11.42 -10.55
CA ASP A 117 7.57 -12.25 -11.67
C ASP A 117 6.89 -13.63 -11.69
N VAL A 118 5.61 -13.67 -11.31
CA VAL A 118 4.81 -14.91 -11.27
C VAL A 118 4.51 -15.40 -12.69
N LEU A 119 4.32 -14.46 -13.62
CA LEU A 119 4.11 -14.77 -15.03
C LEU A 119 5.30 -14.29 -15.87
N THR A 120 5.66 -15.11 -16.85
CA THR A 120 6.58 -14.75 -17.92
C THR A 120 5.96 -13.74 -18.88
N GLU A 121 6.74 -13.18 -19.80
CA GLU A 121 6.24 -12.28 -20.86
C GLU A 121 5.17 -12.96 -21.73
N SER A 122 5.24 -14.28 -21.91
CA SER A 122 4.26 -15.10 -22.63
C SER A 122 3.03 -15.50 -21.80
N ASN A 123 2.81 -14.91 -20.62
CA ASN A 123 1.72 -15.21 -19.69
C ASN A 123 1.69 -16.65 -19.15
N GLN A 124 2.81 -17.34 -19.17
CA GLN A 124 2.95 -18.65 -18.54
C GLN A 124 3.48 -18.49 -17.10
N LEU A 125 3.22 -19.47 -16.24
CA LEU A 125 3.78 -19.48 -14.89
C LEU A 125 5.31 -19.50 -14.94
N SER A 126 5.93 -18.57 -14.22
CA SER A 126 7.38 -18.53 -14.08
C SER A 126 7.87 -19.72 -13.24
N SER A 127 8.91 -20.37 -13.70
CA SER A 127 9.60 -21.40 -12.90
C SER A 127 10.41 -20.81 -11.75
N LYS A 128 10.63 -19.48 -11.74
CA LYS A 128 11.44 -18.76 -10.76
C LYS A 128 10.80 -17.42 -10.39
N PRO A 129 9.66 -17.41 -9.68
CA PRO A 129 9.08 -16.17 -9.16
C PRO A 129 10.06 -15.54 -8.17
N SER A 130 10.07 -14.22 -8.13
CA SER A 130 10.84 -13.46 -7.16
C SER A 130 10.03 -13.32 -5.87
N VAL A 131 10.68 -13.48 -4.72
CA VAL A 131 10.03 -13.41 -3.40
C VAL A 131 10.87 -12.54 -2.47
N ARG A 132 10.21 -11.65 -1.75
CA ARG A 132 10.79 -10.87 -0.67
C ARG A 132 9.99 -11.09 0.60
N VAL A 133 10.67 -11.20 1.73
CA VAL A 133 10.07 -11.30 3.06
C VAL A 133 10.49 -10.09 3.85
N PHE A 134 9.51 -9.44 4.45
CA PHE A 134 9.72 -8.33 5.38
C PHE A 134 9.10 -8.71 6.72
N GLU A 135 9.83 -8.47 7.79
CA GLU A 135 9.28 -8.47 9.14
C GLU A 135 8.53 -7.16 9.39
N LYS A 136 7.67 -7.16 10.41
CA LYS A 136 6.93 -5.95 10.82
C LYS A 136 7.85 -4.76 10.97
N ALA A 137 7.67 -3.76 10.14
CA ALA A 137 8.50 -2.57 10.13
C ALA A 137 7.80 -1.38 10.81
N LYS A 138 8.52 -0.70 11.71
CA LYS A 138 8.05 0.58 12.25
C LYS A 138 7.94 1.61 11.12
N SER A 139 6.94 2.50 11.20
CA SER A 139 6.82 3.58 10.22
C SER A 139 8.10 4.44 10.23
N PRO A 140 8.64 4.75 9.04
CA PRO A 140 9.74 5.70 8.93
C PRO A 140 9.38 7.05 9.55
N GLN A 141 10.39 7.78 9.98
CA GLN A 141 10.24 9.20 10.35
C GLN A 141 10.12 10.02 9.05
N TRP A 142 8.89 10.21 8.60
CA TRP A 142 8.62 10.95 7.37
C TRP A 142 8.95 12.43 7.52
N GLU A 143 9.98 12.91 6.83
CA GLU A 143 10.35 14.33 6.81
C GLU A 143 9.62 15.04 5.66
N LYS A 144 8.72 15.97 6.00
CA LYS A 144 7.91 16.69 5.01
C LYS A 144 8.75 17.39 3.94
N SER A 145 9.90 17.93 4.32
CA SER A 145 10.85 18.61 3.41
C SER A 145 11.44 17.71 2.33
N LYS A 146 11.48 16.39 2.57
CA LYS A 146 11.98 15.38 1.65
C LYS A 146 10.89 14.82 0.72
N ILE A 147 9.61 15.17 0.97
CA ILE A 147 8.47 14.68 0.20
C ILE A 147 8.15 15.66 -0.92
N THR A 148 8.09 15.15 -2.14
CA THR A 148 7.67 15.90 -3.33
C THR A 148 6.64 15.09 -4.13
N PHE A 149 5.93 15.79 -5.03
CA PHE A 149 4.87 15.21 -5.85
C PHE A 149 5.12 15.49 -7.31
N THR A 150 4.63 14.61 -8.18
CA THR A 150 4.68 14.84 -9.64
C THR A 150 3.59 15.77 -10.13
N GLN A 151 2.57 16.02 -9.31
CA GLN A 151 1.42 16.88 -9.65
C GLN A 151 1.15 17.88 -8.52
N SER A 152 0.62 19.03 -8.88
CA SER A 152 0.02 19.99 -7.96
C SER A 152 -1.51 19.75 -7.86
N LEU A 153 -2.19 20.42 -6.97
CA LEU A 153 -3.65 20.35 -6.90
C LEU A 153 -4.33 20.72 -8.22
N ALA A 154 -3.76 21.68 -8.96
CA ALA A 154 -4.30 22.14 -10.24
C ALA A 154 -4.04 21.18 -11.41
N THR A 155 -2.93 20.41 -11.36
CA THR A 155 -2.51 19.53 -12.45
C THR A 155 -2.82 18.06 -12.19
N TRP A 156 -3.20 17.70 -10.96
CA TRP A 156 -3.50 16.31 -10.60
C TRP A 156 -4.86 15.88 -11.20
N ASN A 157 -4.80 15.15 -12.30
CA ASN A 157 -6.00 14.52 -12.87
C ASN A 157 -6.35 13.23 -12.11
N GLU A 158 -5.76 12.08 -12.44
CA GLU A 158 -6.05 10.79 -11.79
C GLU A 158 -4.93 10.32 -10.87
N SER A 159 -3.67 10.43 -11.30
CA SER A 159 -2.51 9.89 -10.58
C SER A 159 -1.56 10.99 -10.12
N CYS A 160 -1.01 10.82 -8.92
CA CYS A 160 0.03 11.66 -8.38
C CYS A 160 1.08 10.80 -7.69
N THR A 161 2.30 10.76 -8.23
CA THR A 161 3.42 10.03 -7.63
C THR A 161 3.99 10.81 -6.46
N VAL A 162 4.21 10.11 -5.34
CA VAL A 162 4.91 10.62 -4.16
C VAL A 162 6.38 10.21 -4.26
N LYS A 163 7.27 11.17 -4.08
CA LYS A 163 8.71 10.95 -4.02
C LYS A 163 9.26 11.31 -2.64
N TYR A 164 10.26 10.57 -2.19
CA TYR A 164 11.04 10.87 -1.00
C TYR A 164 12.52 10.98 -1.40
N ASN A 165 13.15 12.12 -1.15
CA ASN A 165 14.49 12.44 -1.67
C ASN A 165 14.60 12.22 -3.20
N GLY A 166 13.55 12.55 -3.97
CA GLY A 166 13.52 12.36 -5.42
C GLY A 166 13.18 10.94 -5.89
N ILE A 167 13.20 9.93 -5.01
CA ILE A 167 12.88 8.54 -5.32
C ILE A 167 11.37 8.31 -5.21
N SER A 168 10.76 7.67 -6.22
CA SER A 168 9.34 7.33 -6.23
C SER A 168 9.03 6.25 -5.20
N ILE A 169 8.32 6.59 -4.11
CA ILE A 169 7.96 5.69 -3.02
C ILE A 169 6.50 5.24 -3.05
N GLY A 170 5.65 5.88 -3.82
CA GLY A 170 4.24 5.54 -3.89
C GLY A 170 3.45 6.41 -4.86
N GLU A 171 2.15 6.12 -4.94
CA GLU A 171 1.24 6.81 -5.84
C GLU A 171 -0.16 6.90 -5.26
N PHE A 172 -0.70 8.09 -5.22
CA PHE A 172 -2.12 8.34 -5.04
C PHE A 172 -2.87 8.26 -6.37
N GLN A 173 -4.07 7.68 -6.34
CA GLN A 173 -4.97 7.64 -7.50
C GLN A 173 -6.39 8.00 -7.08
N VAL A 174 -7.03 8.83 -7.90
CA VAL A 174 -8.43 9.22 -7.82
C VAL A 174 -9.04 8.93 -9.19
N HIS A 175 -9.84 7.88 -9.29
CA HIS A 175 -10.41 7.48 -10.56
C HIS A 175 -11.71 8.20 -10.84
N ASN A 176 -11.85 8.79 -12.01
CA ASN A 176 -13.07 9.52 -12.40
C ASN A 176 -14.30 8.63 -12.55
N ASN A 177 -14.11 7.32 -12.78
CA ASN A 177 -15.17 6.34 -13.01
C ASN A 177 -15.36 5.33 -11.86
N ARG A 178 -14.66 5.53 -10.74
CA ARG A 178 -14.75 4.65 -9.57
C ARG A 178 -14.81 5.50 -8.31
N ASN A 179 -15.82 5.27 -7.49
CA ASN A 179 -15.96 5.97 -6.22
C ASN A 179 -14.96 5.46 -5.18
N CYS A 180 -13.65 5.59 -5.45
CA CYS A 180 -12.61 5.15 -4.53
C CYS A 180 -11.36 6.02 -4.62
N PHE A 181 -10.65 6.12 -3.49
CA PHE A 181 -9.32 6.68 -3.38
C PHE A 181 -8.32 5.55 -3.22
N LYS A 182 -7.24 5.57 -3.99
CA LYS A 182 -6.26 4.51 -3.99
C LYS A 182 -4.89 5.05 -3.65
N PHE A 183 -4.19 4.31 -2.80
CA PHE A 183 -2.77 4.49 -2.57
C PHE A 183 -2.02 3.18 -2.70
N ARG A 184 -0.83 3.23 -3.29
CA ARG A 184 0.05 2.07 -3.42
C ARG A 184 1.48 2.47 -3.14
N PHE A 185 2.18 1.70 -2.31
CA PHE A 185 3.61 1.82 -2.13
C PHE A 185 4.38 1.20 -3.30
N ASN A 186 5.46 1.86 -3.72
CA ASN A 186 6.47 1.29 -4.61
C ASN A 186 7.56 0.62 -3.77
N ILE A 187 7.51 -0.70 -3.66
CA ILE A 187 8.43 -1.46 -2.79
C ILE A 187 9.89 -1.27 -3.20
N SER A 188 10.19 -1.31 -4.51
CA SER A 188 11.55 -1.08 -4.99
C SER A 188 12.05 0.33 -4.65
N GLY A 189 11.17 1.34 -4.75
CA GLY A 189 11.49 2.71 -4.36
C GLY A 189 11.71 2.88 -2.86
N LEU A 190 10.92 2.19 -2.01
CA LEU A 190 11.13 2.20 -0.56
C LEU A 190 12.49 1.62 -0.18
N ILE A 191 12.89 0.50 -0.80
CA ILE A 191 14.20 -0.12 -0.58
C ILE A 191 15.32 0.82 -1.06
N GLN A 192 15.19 1.40 -2.26
CA GLN A 192 16.16 2.35 -2.80
C GLN A 192 16.33 3.60 -1.92
N ALA A 193 15.24 4.05 -1.30
CA ALA A 193 15.24 5.19 -0.38
C ALA A 193 15.76 4.84 1.02
N GLY A 194 16.10 3.57 1.30
CA GLY A 194 16.54 3.09 2.62
C GLY A 194 15.44 3.14 3.69
N LEU A 195 14.17 3.01 3.27
CA LEU A 195 12.99 3.06 4.14
C LEU A 195 12.46 1.66 4.49
N LEU A 196 12.89 0.66 3.71
CA LEU A 196 12.49 -0.74 3.83
C LEU A 196 13.68 -1.68 3.61
#